data_6168a35feea3dbd0002d5f12ee68bdf2
#
_entry.id   6168a35feea3dbd0002d5f12ee68bdf2
#
_cell.length_a   1.000
_cell.length_b   1.000
_cell.length_c   1.000
_cell.angle_alpha   90.00
_cell.angle_beta   90.00
_cell.angle_gamma   90.00
#
_symmetry.space_group_name_H-M   'P 1'
#
loop_
_entity.id
_entity.type
_entity.pdbx_description
1 polymer ?
#
loop_
_entity_poly.entity_id
_entity_poly.type
_entity_poly.pdbx_seq_one_letter_code
_entity_poly.pdbx_strand_id
1 'polypeptide(L)'
;MMDSFPDTLRDIHGLDGVPWWPPAPGWWYVLAAVALVLVAIALVYWLTSYGPWLGWRSDARRKLSALRRELPRGNPREVAGRLSELLRRIAMARSGRRVAAGLTGENWLHWLEEMDASGFEWEKRGQILLRAPYMPPSMEVERKEVAALIRAATRWIDATKPVRNDTDFRLRARMIWTALLGKTGIGRV
;
A
#
# COMPACT_ATOMS: atom_id res chain seq x y z
N MET A 1 63.12 20.64 -61.57
CA MET A 1 62.97 21.12 -60.24
C MET A 1 61.74 20.42 -59.72
N MET A 2 61.94 19.32 -59.01
CA MET A 2 60.83 18.58 -58.38
C MET A 2 60.82 18.97 -56.91
N ASP A 3 59.79 19.72 -56.48
CA ASP A 3 59.59 20.14 -55.09
C ASP A 3 59.31 18.90 -54.25
N SER A 4 60.21 18.63 -53.33
CA SER A 4 60.03 17.64 -52.25
C SER A 4 58.93 18.10 -51.35
N PHE A 5 57.79 17.45 -51.39
CA PHE A 5 56.77 17.64 -50.37
C PHE A 5 57.33 17.22 -49.00
N PRO A 6 57.17 18.01 -47.94
CA PRO A 6 57.69 17.68 -46.63
C PRO A 6 56.97 16.43 -46.09
N ASP A 7 57.79 15.44 -45.74
CA ASP A 7 57.42 14.11 -45.21
C ASP A 7 56.95 14.21 -43.75
N THR A 8 56.18 15.26 -43.43
CA THR A 8 55.67 15.54 -42.08
C THR A 8 54.14 15.52 -42.02
N LEU A 9 53.49 14.75 -42.90
CA LEU A 9 52.10 14.42 -42.69
C LEU A 9 52.03 13.44 -41.53
N ARG A 10 51.83 13.97 -40.32
CA ARG A 10 51.48 13.18 -39.17
C ARG A 10 50.14 12.53 -39.44
N ASP A 11 50.18 11.23 -39.60
CA ASP A 11 48.97 10.42 -39.70
C ASP A 11 48.12 10.66 -38.43
N ILE A 12 46.85 11.02 -38.65
CA ILE A 12 45.94 11.29 -37.54
C ILE A 12 45.49 9.92 -37.01
N HIS A 13 46.18 9.41 -36.02
CA HIS A 13 45.85 8.15 -35.34
C HIS A 13 44.62 8.33 -34.43
N GLY A 14 43.56 9.00 -34.91
CA GLY A 14 42.35 9.29 -34.15
C GLY A 14 41.18 8.33 -34.37
N LEU A 15 41.41 7.30 -35.27
CA LEU A 15 40.34 6.36 -35.61
C LEU A 15 40.65 4.91 -35.23
N ASP A 16 41.66 4.70 -34.40
CA ASP A 16 41.88 3.38 -33.81
C ASP A 16 40.64 3.07 -32.97
N GLY A 17 39.95 1.98 -33.29
CA GLY A 17 38.68 1.61 -32.69
C GLY A 17 38.78 1.62 -31.17
N VAL A 18 38.10 2.57 -30.52
CA VAL A 18 38.03 2.60 -29.08
C VAL A 18 37.46 1.27 -28.62
N PRO A 19 38.20 0.46 -27.86
CA PRO A 19 37.73 -0.82 -27.42
C PRO A 19 36.42 -0.60 -26.62
N TRP A 20 35.34 -1.22 -27.08
CA TRP A 20 34.04 -1.09 -26.43
C TRP A 20 34.06 -1.65 -24.98
N TRP A 21 35.08 -2.43 -24.65
CA TRP A 21 35.30 -3.04 -23.33
C TRP A 21 36.77 -2.88 -22.88
N PRO A 22 37.04 -2.44 -21.66
CA PRO A 22 36.10 -2.06 -20.58
C PRO A 22 35.46 -0.69 -20.84
N PRO A 23 34.20 -0.47 -20.41
CA PRO A 23 33.55 0.83 -20.55
C PRO A 23 34.33 1.91 -19.79
N ALA A 24 34.36 3.12 -20.37
CA ALA A 24 35.05 4.25 -19.75
C ALA A 24 34.61 4.43 -18.27
N PRO A 25 35.52 4.83 -17.34
CA PRO A 25 35.22 4.94 -15.90
C PRO A 25 33.95 5.74 -15.59
N GLY A 26 33.58 6.70 -16.43
CA GLY A 26 32.35 7.50 -16.31
C GLY A 26 31.06 6.67 -16.36
N TRP A 27 31.02 5.56 -17.08
CA TRP A 27 29.84 4.69 -17.14
C TRP A 27 29.49 4.03 -15.81
N TRP A 28 30.49 3.76 -14.97
CA TRP A 28 30.27 3.23 -13.63
C TRP A 28 29.53 4.21 -12.73
N TYR A 29 29.82 5.51 -12.87
CA TYR A 29 29.07 6.55 -12.12
C TYR A 29 27.62 6.65 -12.62
N VAL A 30 27.38 6.53 -13.92
CA VAL A 30 26.02 6.51 -14.47
C VAL A 30 25.25 5.30 -13.97
N LEU A 31 25.84 4.11 -14.01
CA LEU A 31 25.23 2.89 -13.48
C LEU A 31 24.95 3.00 -11.98
N ALA A 32 25.89 3.54 -11.20
CA ALA A 32 25.68 3.76 -9.77
C ALA A 32 24.55 4.75 -9.52
N ALA A 33 24.45 5.84 -10.28
CA ALA A 33 23.36 6.82 -10.16
C ALA A 33 22.01 6.21 -10.51
N VAL A 34 21.92 5.44 -11.59
CA VAL A 34 20.70 4.72 -11.99
C VAL A 34 20.29 3.71 -10.91
N ALA A 35 21.24 2.93 -10.39
CA ALA A 35 20.98 1.98 -9.31
C ALA A 35 20.46 2.68 -8.06
N LEU A 36 21.06 3.81 -7.67
CA LEU A 36 20.63 4.59 -6.51
C LEU A 36 19.22 5.14 -6.69
N VAL A 37 18.88 5.65 -7.87
CA VAL A 37 17.52 6.12 -8.20
C VAL A 37 16.51 4.96 -8.12
N LEU A 38 16.85 3.80 -8.67
CA LEU A 38 15.97 2.62 -8.60
C LEU A 38 15.76 2.14 -7.16
N VAL A 39 16.82 2.14 -6.35
CA VAL A 39 16.74 1.81 -4.91
C VAL A 39 15.89 2.84 -4.17
N ALA A 40 16.05 4.13 -4.46
CA ALA A 40 15.22 5.18 -3.87
C ALA A 40 13.75 5.03 -4.23
N ILE A 41 13.45 4.77 -5.51
CA ILE A 41 12.08 4.51 -5.98
C ILE A 41 11.51 3.25 -5.30
N ALA A 42 12.28 2.16 -5.24
CA ALA A 42 11.87 0.94 -4.58
C ALA A 42 11.63 1.15 -3.07
N LEU A 43 12.48 1.94 -2.41
CA LEU A 43 12.34 2.29 -1.00
C LEU A 43 11.09 3.15 -0.76
N VAL A 44 10.87 4.17 -1.57
CA VAL A 44 9.65 5.01 -1.48
C VAL A 44 8.41 4.14 -1.74
N TYR A 45 8.44 3.30 -2.76
CA TYR A 45 7.35 2.36 -3.03
C TYR A 45 7.12 1.40 -1.86
N TRP A 46 8.19 0.87 -1.27
CA TRP A 46 8.11 0.00 -0.10
C TRP A 46 7.56 0.74 1.12
N LEU A 47 8.04 1.93 1.43
CA LEU A 47 7.57 2.75 2.55
C LEU A 47 6.09 3.16 2.37
N THR A 48 5.66 3.51 1.17
CA THR A 48 4.27 3.91 0.90
C THR A 48 3.33 2.71 0.83
N SER A 49 3.82 1.56 0.38
CA SER A 49 3.00 0.34 0.26
C SER A 49 2.95 -0.47 1.55
N TYR A 50 4.04 -0.49 2.32
CA TYR A 50 4.18 -1.32 3.53
C TYR A 50 4.27 -0.50 4.83
N GLY A 51 4.69 0.76 4.78
CA GLY A 51 4.78 1.63 5.95
C GLY A 51 3.47 1.82 6.69
N PRO A 52 2.31 2.05 6.02
CA PRO A 52 1.01 2.09 6.66
C PRO A 52 0.61 0.77 7.33
N TRP A 53 1.14 -0.36 6.86
CA TRP A 53 0.76 -1.69 7.33
C TRP A 53 1.41 -2.10 8.66
N LEU A 54 2.62 -1.64 8.95
CA LEU A 54 3.26 -1.96 10.23
C LEU A 54 2.67 -1.16 11.42
N GLY A 55 2.18 0.05 11.15
CA GLY A 55 1.67 0.96 12.18
C GLY A 55 0.15 1.04 12.31
N TRP A 56 -0.63 0.57 11.32
CA TRP A 56 -2.08 0.78 11.29
C TRP A 56 -2.82 0.16 12.47
N ARG A 57 -2.38 -1.01 12.95
CA ARG A 57 -2.98 -1.68 14.11
C ARG A 57 -2.77 -0.88 15.39
N SER A 58 -1.57 -0.37 15.60
CA SER A 58 -1.25 0.43 16.78
C SER A 58 -1.98 1.77 16.76
N ASP A 59 -2.10 2.38 15.57
CA ASP A 59 -2.87 3.61 15.37
C ASP A 59 -4.38 3.37 15.55
N ALA A 60 -4.90 2.30 14.94
CA ALA A 60 -6.29 1.90 15.10
C ALA A 60 -6.64 1.61 16.56
N ARG A 61 -5.80 0.88 17.29
CA ARG A 61 -5.98 0.63 18.72
C ARG A 61 -5.94 1.92 19.55
N ARG A 62 -5.03 2.83 19.25
CA ARG A 62 -4.97 4.15 19.91
C ARG A 62 -6.25 4.94 19.68
N LYS A 63 -6.74 5.00 18.44
CA LYS A 63 -7.99 5.69 18.09
C LYS A 63 -9.21 5.03 18.74
N LEU A 64 -9.30 3.70 18.74
CA LEU A 64 -10.38 2.99 19.46
C LEU A 64 -10.34 3.22 20.98
N SER A 65 -9.15 3.23 21.57
CA SER A 65 -9.02 3.53 23.01
C SER A 65 -9.37 4.98 23.34
N ALA A 66 -9.12 5.91 22.41
CA ALA A 66 -9.56 7.30 22.55
C ALA A 66 -11.09 7.41 22.47
N LEU A 67 -11.74 6.76 21.50
CA LEU A 67 -13.21 6.73 21.39
C LEU A 67 -13.85 6.09 22.63
N ARG A 68 -13.25 5.01 23.15
CA ARG A 68 -13.72 4.37 24.38
C ARG A 68 -13.66 5.30 25.60
N ARG A 69 -12.61 6.13 25.71
CA ARG A 69 -12.47 7.11 26.79
C ARG A 69 -13.39 8.32 26.62
N GLU A 70 -13.69 8.68 25.39
CA GLU A 70 -14.58 9.80 25.06
C GLU A 70 -16.06 9.44 25.29
N LEU A 71 -16.46 8.19 25.05
CA LEU A 71 -17.86 7.73 25.10
C LEU A 71 -18.61 8.09 26.40
N PRO A 72 -18.03 8.03 27.61
CA PRO A 72 -18.76 8.38 28.84
C PRO A 72 -19.13 9.86 28.94
N ARG A 73 -18.32 10.74 28.30
CA ARG A 73 -18.44 12.21 28.40
C ARG A 73 -18.98 12.84 27.12
N GLY A 74 -18.80 12.18 26.00
CA GLY A 74 -19.18 12.67 24.69
C GLY A 74 -20.58 12.23 24.24
N ASN A 75 -20.99 12.75 23.09
CA ASN A 75 -22.24 12.33 22.43
C ASN A 75 -22.05 10.95 21.81
N PRO A 76 -22.83 9.91 22.20
CA PRO A 76 -22.70 8.56 21.66
C PRO A 76 -22.84 8.49 20.14
N ARG A 77 -23.69 9.33 19.55
CA ARG A 77 -23.88 9.42 18.09
C ARG A 77 -22.58 9.87 17.38
N GLU A 78 -21.92 10.91 17.88
CA GLU A 78 -20.67 11.39 17.29
C GLU A 78 -19.57 10.34 17.39
N VAL A 79 -19.51 9.65 18.54
CA VAL A 79 -18.56 8.54 18.73
C VAL A 79 -18.84 7.40 17.75
N ALA A 80 -20.11 7.05 17.51
CA ALA A 80 -20.50 6.05 16.53
C ALA A 80 -20.14 6.47 15.10
N GLY A 81 -20.33 7.74 14.74
CA GLY A 81 -19.93 8.30 13.45
C GLY A 81 -18.42 8.19 13.23
N ARG A 82 -17.62 8.61 14.21
CA ARG A 82 -16.15 8.50 14.16
C ARG A 82 -15.68 7.04 14.12
N LEU A 83 -16.38 6.14 14.83
CA LEU A 83 -16.11 4.70 14.77
C LEU A 83 -16.36 4.16 13.38
N SER A 84 -17.47 4.54 12.73
CA SER A 84 -17.79 4.17 11.36
C SER A 84 -16.71 4.61 10.38
N GLU A 85 -16.27 5.88 10.48
CA GLU A 85 -15.19 6.42 9.66
C GLU A 85 -13.86 5.67 9.87
N LEU A 86 -13.52 5.39 11.13
CA LEU A 86 -12.31 4.64 11.48
C LEU A 86 -12.34 3.24 10.87
N LEU A 87 -13.45 2.51 11.00
CA LEU A 87 -13.60 1.17 10.43
C LEU A 87 -13.50 1.18 8.91
N ARG A 88 -14.07 2.18 8.22
CA ARG A 88 -13.93 2.34 6.77
C ARG A 88 -12.48 2.60 6.36
N ARG A 89 -11.76 3.43 7.10
CA ARG A 89 -10.32 3.66 6.84
C ARG A 89 -9.50 2.38 7.01
N ILE A 90 -9.80 1.59 8.04
CA ILE A 90 -9.14 0.31 8.28
C ILE A 90 -9.48 -0.68 7.15
N ALA A 91 -10.74 -0.75 6.73
CA ALA A 91 -11.17 -1.59 5.61
C ALA A 91 -10.42 -1.23 4.32
N MET A 92 -10.32 0.08 3.99
CA MET A 92 -9.57 0.55 2.82
C MET A 92 -8.08 0.23 2.91
N ALA A 93 -7.48 0.36 4.09
CA ALA A 93 -6.08 0.02 4.31
C ALA A 93 -5.84 -1.49 4.15
N ARG A 94 -6.80 -2.33 4.53
CA ARG A 94 -6.70 -3.79 4.55
C ARG A 94 -6.98 -4.45 3.19
N SER A 95 -8.10 -4.07 2.55
CA SER A 95 -8.60 -4.73 1.33
C SER A 95 -8.23 -3.99 0.05
N GLY A 96 -7.61 -2.82 0.19
CA GLY A 96 -7.34 -1.91 -0.90
C GLY A 96 -8.56 -1.07 -1.31
N ARG A 97 -8.28 0.08 -1.93
CA ARG A 97 -9.31 1.06 -2.30
C ARG A 97 -10.40 0.49 -3.21
N ARG A 98 -10.05 -0.41 -4.13
CA ARG A 98 -11.02 -0.96 -5.10
C ARG A 98 -12.12 -1.78 -4.44
N VAL A 99 -11.78 -2.60 -3.47
CA VAL A 99 -12.74 -3.46 -2.76
C VAL A 99 -13.56 -2.61 -1.79
N ALA A 100 -12.90 -1.84 -0.95
CA ALA A 100 -13.57 -1.06 0.09
C ALA A 100 -14.43 0.09 -0.43
N ALA A 101 -14.08 0.70 -1.58
CA ALA A 101 -14.86 1.79 -2.17
C ALA A 101 -16.21 1.34 -2.75
N GLY A 102 -16.33 0.07 -3.14
CA GLY A 102 -17.58 -0.50 -3.63
C GLY A 102 -18.54 -0.96 -2.52
N LEU A 103 -18.09 -1.02 -1.28
CA LEU A 103 -18.88 -1.50 -0.15
C LEU A 103 -19.69 -0.35 0.46
N THR A 104 -21.00 -0.34 0.18
CA THR A 104 -21.95 0.64 0.71
C THR A 104 -23.09 -0.03 1.48
N GLY A 105 -23.66 0.68 2.44
CA GLY A 105 -24.82 0.22 3.17
C GLY A 105 -24.61 -1.15 3.85
N GLU A 106 -25.57 -2.04 3.68
CA GLU A 106 -25.58 -3.37 4.31
C GLU A 106 -24.45 -4.27 3.80
N ASN A 107 -24.04 -4.13 2.53
CA ASN A 107 -22.93 -4.89 1.97
C ASN A 107 -21.63 -4.65 2.73
N TRP A 108 -21.45 -3.45 3.30
CA TRP A 108 -20.30 -3.13 4.14
C TRP A 108 -20.35 -3.84 5.50
N LEU A 109 -21.54 -3.95 6.12
CA LEU A 109 -21.72 -4.68 7.37
C LEU A 109 -21.53 -6.19 7.15
N HIS A 110 -22.07 -6.72 6.07
CA HIS A 110 -21.87 -8.11 5.67
C HIS A 110 -20.37 -8.42 5.49
N TRP A 111 -19.65 -7.55 4.78
CA TRP A 111 -18.21 -7.70 4.62
C TRP A 111 -17.45 -7.65 5.95
N LEU A 112 -17.85 -6.78 6.89
CA LEU A 112 -17.26 -6.75 8.23
C LEU A 112 -17.48 -8.07 8.97
N GLU A 113 -18.67 -8.64 8.84
CA GLU A 113 -19.05 -9.92 9.47
C GLU A 113 -18.25 -11.08 8.88
N GLU A 114 -18.13 -11.17 7.54
CA GLU A 114 -17.29 -12.17 6.88
C GLU A 114 -15.81 -12.12 7.32
N MET A 115 -15.33 -10.90 7.55
CA MET A 115 -13.95 -10.67 7.94
C MET A 115 -13.72 -10.79 9.46
N ASP A 116 -14.77 -10.99 10.24
CA ASP A 116 -14.70 -11.07 11.70
C ASP A 116 -14.66 -12.51 12.20
N ALA A 117 -13.46 -12.93 12.60
CA ALA A 117 -13.28 -14.23 13.24
C ALA A 117 -13.87 -14.28 14.67
N SER A 118 -14.35 -13.18 15.24
CA SER A 118 -14.89 -13.13 16.59
C SER A 118 -16.37 -13.50 16.68
N GLY A 119 -17.06 -13.67 15.55
CA GLY A 119 -18.46 -14.05 15.47
C GLY A 119 -19.43 -12.96 15.94
N PHE A 120 -19.03 -11.69 15.83
CA PHE A 120 -19.93 -10.58 16.16
C PHE A 120 -20.88 -10.29 15.00
N GLU A 121 -22.19 -10.24 15.28
CA GLU A 121 -23.26 -10.00 14.30
C GLU A 121 -23.28 -8.53 13.85
N TRP A 122 -22.40 -8.16 12.91
CA TRP A 122 -22.29 -6.80 12.41
C TRP A 122 -23.52 -6.36 11.61
N GLU A 123 -24.18 -7.26 10.88
CA GLU A 123 -25.39 -6.94 10.14
C GLU A 123 -26.50 -6.47 11.04
N LYS A 124 -26.72 -7.14 12.17
CA LYS A 124 -27.81 -6.80 13.09
C LYS A 124 -27.45 -5.62 13.99
N ARG A 125 -26.23 -5.63 14.56
CA ARG A 125 -25.81 -4.67 15.60
C ARG A 125 -25.07 -3.46 15.04
N GLY A 126 -24.55 -3.55 13.83
CA GLY A 126 -23.78 -2.50 13.17
C GLY A 126 -24.62 -1.45 12.44
N GLN A 127 -25.94 -1.59 12.39
CA GLN A 127 -26.83 -0.66 11.70
C GLN A 127 -26.65 0.79 12.12
N ILE A 128 -26.33 1.01 13.41
CA ILE A 128 -26.03 2.33 13.94
C ILE A 128 -24.85 3.00 13.24
N LEU A 129 -23.84 2.23 12.80
CA LEU A 129 -22.67 2.74 12.09
C LEU A 129 -23.02 3.32 10.71
N LEU A 130 -24.08 2.82 10.09
CA LEU A 130 -24.57 3.34 8.81
C LEU A 130 -25.39 4.62 9.01
N ARG A 131 -26.15 4.66 10.06
CA ARG A 131 -27.13 5.74 10.32
C ARG A 131 -26.51 6.92 11.08
N ALA A 132 -25.59 6.68 12.00
CA ALA A 132 -25.03 7.70 12.90
C ALA A 132 -24.54 8.97 12.18
N PRO A 133 -23.85 8.94 11.04
CA PRO A 133 -23.42 10.14 10.33
C PRO A 133 -24.59 11.01 9.82
N TYR A 134 -25.75 10.40 9.58
CA TYR A 134 -26.93 11.05 8.97
C TYR A 134 -28.07 11.29 9.95
N MET A 135 -27.94 10.83 11.19
CA MET A 135 -29.00 10.98 12.20
C MET A 135 -29.13 12.44 12.65
N PRO A 136 -30.37 12.94 12.88
CA PRO A 136 -30.55 14.26 13.47
C PRO A 136 -30.05 14.32 14.91
N PRO A 137 -29.66 15.49 15.41
CA PRO A 137 -29.15 15.66 16.78
C PRO A 137 -30.10 15.20 17.89
N SER A 138 -31.40 15.22 17.60
CA SER A 138 -32.47 14.84 18.53
C SER A 138 -32.61 13.33 18.74
N MET A 139 -31.96 12.50 17.91
CA MET A 139 -32.06 11.05 18.02
C MET A 139 -31.01 10.53 19.01
N GLU A 140 -31.46 9.94 20.09
CA GLU A 140 -30.60 9.35 21.10
C GLU A 140 -30.08 7.98 20.64
N VAL A 141 -28.79 7.77 20.88
CA VAL A 141 -28.10 6.50 20.64
C VAL A 141 -27.69 5.92 21.99
N GLU A 142 -27.98 4.65 22.21
CA GLU A 142 -27.66 4.00 23.47
C GLU A 142 -26.15 3.81 23.61
N ARG A 143 -25.57 4.38 24.68
CA ARG A 143 -24.11 4.27 24.97
C ARG A 143 -23.62 2.83 25.05
N LYS A 144 -24.48 1.93 25.54
CA LYS A 144 -24.15 0.51 25.65
C LYS A 144 -23.94 -0.15 24.28
N GLU A 145 -24.73 0.22 23.29
CA GLU A 145 -24.59 -0.27 21.91
C GLU A 145 -23.27 0.21 21.31
N VAL A 146 -22.96 1.50 21.43
CA VAL A 146 -21.70 2.04 20.92
C VAL A 146 -20.50 1.42 21.63
N ALA A 147 -20.58 1.21 22.94
CA ALA A 147 -19.54 0.52 23.69
C ALA A 147 -19.36 -0.93 23.25
N ALA A 148 -20.44 -1.64 22.89
CA ALA A 148 -20.37 -3.00 22.35
C ALA A 148 -19.68 -3.01 20.98
N LEU A 149 -20.00 -2.05 20.10
CA LEU A 149 -19.36 -1.88 18.79
C LEU A 149 -17.86 -1.57 18.90
N ILE A 150 -17.46 -0.70 19.82
CA ILE A 150 -16.03 -0.41 20.06
C ILE A 150 -15.30 -1.67 20.52
N ARG A 151 -15.89 -2.47 21.40
CA ARG A 151 -15.31 -3.75 21.85
C ARG A 151 -15.21 -4.75 20.68
N ALA A 152 -16.25 -4.84 19.85
CA ALA A 152 -16.25 -5.70 18.68
C ALA A 152 -15.17 -5.26 17.69
N ALA A 153 -15.07 -3.97 17.39
CA ALA A 153 -14.03 -3.40 16.53
C ALA A 153 -12.61 -3.71 17.05
N THR A 154 -12.40 -3.63 18.36
CA THR A 154 -11.10 -3.96 18.98
C THR A 154 -10.77 -5.45 18.75
N ARG A 155 -11.71 -6.35 19.03
CA ARG A 155 -11.53 -7.79 18.78
C ARG A 155 -11.31 -8.09 17.32
N TRP A 156 -12.04 -7.44 16.43
CA TRP A 156 -11.88 -7.58 14.99
C TRP A 156 -10.47 -7.21 14.51
N ILE A 157 -9.91 -6.11 15.02
CA ILE A 157 -8.53 -5.71 14.71
C ILE A 157 -7.52 -6.71 15.27
N ASP A 158 -7.76 -7.25 16.47
CA ASP A 158 -6.86 -8.17 17.13
C ASP A 158 -6.88 -9.58 16.52
N ALA A 159 -8.08 -10.08 16.20
CA ALA A 159 -8.30 -11.38 15.59
C ALA A 159 -7.84 -11.43 14.13
N THR A 160 -7.74 -10.27 13.49
CA THR A 160 -7.36 -10.20 12.09
C THR A 160 -5.90 -10.58 11.89
N LYS A 161 -5.64 -11.76 11.35
CA LYS A 161 -4.32 -12.12 10.83
C LYS A 161 -3.92 -11.11 9.76
N PRO A 162 -2.64 -10.70 9.66
CA PRO A 162 -2.20 -9.90 8.54
C PRO A 162 -2.57 -10.64 7.27
N VAL A 163 -3.41 -10.04 6.43
CA VAL A 163 -3.61 -10.53 5.07
C VAL A 163 -2.26 -10.36 4.39
N ARG A 164 -1.52 -11.42 4.37
CA ARG A 164 -0.28 -11.53 3.64
C ARG A 164 -0.70 -11.66 2.17
N ASN A 165 -0.68 -10.56 1.44
CA ASN A 165 -0.84 -10.54 -0.01
C ASN A 165 0.36 -11.23 -0.70
N ASP A 166 0.74 -12.41 -0.21
CA ASP A 166 1.81 -13.23 -0.78
C ASP A 166 1.43 -13.74 -2.18
N THR A 167 0.13 -13.90 -2.43
CA THR A 167 -0.36 -14.43 -3.70
C THR A 167 -0.22 -13.40 -4.84
N ASP A 168 -0.54 -12.15 -4.57
CA ASP A 168 -0.47 -11.08 -5.59
C ASP A 168 0.98 -10.69 -5.92
N PHE A 169 1.86 -10.68 -4.93
CA PHE A 169 3.28 -10.38 -5.15
C PHE A 169 3.97 -11.50 -5.94
N ARG A 170 3.69 -12.76 -5.58
CA ARG A 170 4.25 -13.92 -6.31
C ARG A 170 3.72 -14.03 -7.73
N LEU A 171 2.45 -13.73 -7.96
CA LEU A 171 1.86 -13.72 -9.30
C LEU A 171 2.42 -12.57 -10.14
N ARG A 172 2.56 -11.37 -9.59
CA ARG A 172 3.17 -10.22 -10.29
C ARG A 172 4.67 -10.41 -10.52
N ALA A 173 5.41 -10.90 -9.54
CA ALA A 173 6.81 -11.24 -9.71
C ALA A 173 6.99 -12.31 -10.78
N ARG A 174 6.14 -13.34 -10.79
CA ARG A 174 6.16 -14.40 -11.80
C ARG A 174 5.83 -13.87 -13.19
N MET A 175 4.84 -12.98 -13.34
CA MET A 175 4.52 -12.34 -14.63
C MET A 175 5.63 -11.42 -15.12
N ILE A 176 6.29 -10.66 -14.25
CA ILE A 176 7.43 -9.84 -14.62
C ILE A 176 8.61 -10.71 -15.04
N TRP A 177 8.92 -11.77 -14.30
CA TRP A 177 9.97 -12.72 -14.64
C TRP A 177 9.71 -13.45 -15.95
N THR A 178 8.49 -13.91 -16.21
CA THR A 178 8.14 -14.55 -17.49
C THR A 178 8.16 -13.57 -18.66
N ALA A 179 7.79 -12.31 -18.43
CA ALA A 179 7.87 -11.26 -19.46
C ALA A 179 9.33 -10.88 -19.78
N LEU A 180 10.21 -10.86 -18.79
CA LEU A 180 11.64 -10.60 -18.98
C LEU A 180 12.37 -11.77 -19.64
N LEU A 181 12.10 -13.00 -19.23
CA LEU A 181 12.70 -14.21 -19.83
C LEU A 181 12.15 -14.52 -21.22
N GLY A 182 10.90 -14.18 -21.50
CA GLY A 182 10.31 -14.33 -22.84
C GLY A 182 10.87 -13.36 -23.88
N LYS A 183 11.52 -12.27 -23.46
CA LYS A 183 12.16 -11.30 -24.35
C LYS A 183 13.64 -11.60 -24.65
N THR A 184 14.27 -12.44 -23.84
CA THR A 184 15.62 -12.95 -24.10
C THR A 184 15.51 -14.27 -24.85
N GLY A 185 15.15 -14.21 -26.13
CA GLY A 185 15.15 -15.36 -27.04
C GLY A 185 16.55 -15.89 -27.27
N ILE A 186 17.18 -16.45 -26.25
CA ILE A 186 18.43 -17.20 -26.36
C ILE A 186 18.06 -18.68 -26.22
N GLY A 187 18.09 -19.36 -27.36
CA GLY A 187 18.22 -20.81 -27.35
C GLY A 187 17.21 -21.58 -28.20
N ARG A 188 17.40 -21.57 -29.51
CA ARG A 188 17.21 -22.76 -30.34
C ARG A 188 18.24 -22.69 -31.48
N VAL A 189 19.30 -23.39 -31.30
CA VAL A 189 20.02 -24.08 -32.34
C VAL A 189 19.88 -25.55 -32.03
#